data_ad60f7cbb9b29d52d4eabda0141f7b18
#
_entry.id   ad60f7cbb9b29d52d4eabda0141f7b18
#
_cell.length_a   1.000
_cell.length_b   1.000
_cell.length_c   1.000
_cell.angle_alpha   90.00
_cell.angle_beta   90.00
_cell.angle_gamma   90.00
#
_symmetry.space_group_name_H-M   'P 1'
#
loop_
_entity.id
_entity.type
_entity.pdbx_description
1 polymer ?
#
loop_
_entity_poly.entity_id
_entity_poly.type
_entity_poly.pdbx_seq_one_letter_code
_entity_poly.pdbx_strand_id
1 'polypeptide(L)'
;MEKTNSQLDTAYDPKQIEQKLYDHWESQGYFKPNGDTSQESFCIMIPPPNVTGSLHMGHAFQQTIMDTMIRYQRMQGKNTLWQAGTDHAGIATQMVVERKIAAEEGKTRHDYGRDAFIDKIWQWKAESGGTITRQMRRLGNSVDWERERFTMDEGLSNAVREVFVRLHKEDLIYRGKRLVNWDPKLRTAISDLEVENRESKGSMWHLRYPLADGAKTAEGKDYLVVATTRPETVLGDTGVAVNPEDPRYKDLIGKEIILPLVGRRIRIVGDEHADMEKGTGCVKITPAHDFNDYEVGKRHGLPMINILTFDGDIRQEAEVFNTLGEVCTDYCNEIPAEFRGLERFAARKAVVAAFDQLGLLDEVKPHDLTVPYGDRGGVVIEPMLTDQWYVRTAPLAKVAVEAVEQGDIQFVPKQYENMYFSWMRDIQDWCISRQLWWGHRIPAWYDVNGKVYVGRSEEEVRSENNLGADVVLTQDEDVLDTWFSSGLWTFSTLGWPEQTEALKTFHPTSVMVSGFDIIFFWIARMIMLTMHSSRMKTASRRCRSRPST
;
A
#
# COMPACT_ATOMS: atom_id res chain seq x y z
N MET A 1 63.68 -20.05 24.97
CA MET A 1 62.20 -19.90 24.85
C MET A 1 61.74 -18.87 25.88
N GLU A 2 61.72 -17.62 25.44
CA GLU A 2 61.16 -16.54 26.29
C GLU A 2 59.64 -16.72 26.38
N LYS A 3 59.15 -16.94 27.59
CA LYS A 3 57.72 -16.87 27.86
C LYS A 3 57.35 -15.38 27.86
N THR A 4 56.83 -14.88 26.71
CA THR A 4 56.14 -13.63 26.68
C THR A 4 54.89 -13.74 27.56
N ASN A 5 54.98 -13.26 28.78
CA ASN A 5 53.83 -13.03 29.64
C ASN A 5 52.98 -11.89 28.97
N SER A 6 52.10 -12.22 28.08
CA SER A 6 51.10 -11.26 27.62
C SER A 6 50.08 -11.11 28.73
N GLN A 7 50.30 -10.16 29.62
CA GLN A 7 49.26 -9.71 30.55
C GLN A 7 48.13 -9.10 29.73
N LEU A 8 46.93 -9.64 29.84
CA LEU A 8 45.75 -9.05 29.27
C LEU A 8 45.51 -7.70 29.94
N ASP A 9 45.11 -6.71 29.18
CA ASP A 9 44.70 -5.41 29.71
C ASP A 9 43.58 -5.58 30.73
N THR A 10 43.56 -4.72 31.75
CA THR A 10 42.54 -4.78 32.82
C THR A 10 41.16 -4.39 32.38
N ALA A 11 41.02 -3.76 31.22
CA ALA A 11 39.76 -3.38 30.61
C ALA A 11 39.72 -3.82 29.14
N TYR A 12 38.57 -4.29 28.70
CA TYR A 12 38.31 -4.62 27.28
C TYR A 12 38.20 -3.33 26.48
N ASP A 13 39.07 -3.18 25.47
CA ASP A 13 38.96 -2.09 24.46
C ASP A 13 38.45 -2.65 23.12
N PRO A 14 37.17 -2.46 22.81
CA PRO A 14 36.56 -2.99 21.60
C PRO A 14 37.22 -2.46 20.30
N LYS A 15 37.75 -1.24 20.32
CA LYS A 15 38.35 -0.60 19.15
C LYS A 15 39.61 -1.29 18.67
N GLN A 16 40.35 -1.93 19.56
CA GLN A 16 41.58 -2.62 19.23
C GLN A 16 41.36 -4.05 18.71
N ILE A 17 40.25 -4.66 19.06
CA ILE A 17 40.03 -6.10 18.88
C ILE A 17 38.95 -6.41 17.86
N GLU A 18 37.76 -5.80 17.99
CA GLU A 18 36.56 -6.23 17.27
C GLU A 18 36.70 -6.16 15.75
N GLN A 19 37.22 -5.04 15.21
CA GLN A 19 37.35 -4.89 13.77
C GLN A 19 38.31 -5.94 13.16
N LYS A 20 39.44 -6.17 13.83
CA LYS A 20 40.44 -7.16 13.36
C LYS A 20 39.88 -8.59 13.34
N LEU A 21 39.11 -8.95 14.39
CA LEU A 21 38.45 -10.24 14.46
C LEU A 21 37.39 -10.39 13.38
N TYR A 22 36.56 -9.36 13.19
CA TYR A 22 35.51 -9.39 12.18
C TYR A 22 36.08 -9.54 10.77
N ASP A 23 37.10 -8.75 10.40
CA ASP A 23 37.78 -8.82 9.12
C ASP A 23 38.40 -10.21 8.88
N HIS A 24 38.97 -10.81 9.95
CA HIS A 24 39.49 -12.17 9.90
C HIS A 24 38.37 -13.17 9.61
N TRP A 25 37.25 -13.14 10.35
CA TRP A 25 36.14 -14.07 10.18
C TRP A 25 35.52 -13.97 8.78
N GLU A 26 35.31 -12.75 8.29
CA GLU A 26 34.77 -12.51 6.95
C GLU A 26 35.74 -13.03 5.88
N SER A 27 37.05 -12.72 5.97
CA SER A 27 38.07 -13.18 5.03
C SER A 27 38.24 -14.69 4.99
N GLN A 28 37.99 -15.39 6.11
CA GLN A 28 38.03 -16.85 6.17
C GLN A 28 36.72 -17.51 5.71
N GLY A 29 35.70 -16.73 5.39
CA GLY A 29 34.41 -17.23 4.94
C GLY A 29 33.61 -17.97 6.02
N TYR A 30 33.83 -17.70 7.30
CA TYR A 30 33.18 -18.41 8.40
C TYR A 30 31.67 -18.18 8.48
N PHE A 31 31.17 -17.19 7.79
CA PHE A 31 29.76 -16.85 7.75
C PHE A 31 29.00 -17.51 6.59
N LYS A 32 29.73 -18.10 5.64
CA LYS A 32 29.15 -18.77 4.48
C LYS A 32 28.47 -20.08 4.86
N PRO A 33 27.43 -20.50 4.12
CA PRO A 33 26.95 -21.87 4.19
C PRO A 33 28.11 -22.84 3.93
N ASN A 34 28.11 -23.97 4.63
CA ASN A 34 29.18 -24.98 4.48
C ASN A 34 29.08 -25.78 3.17
N GLY A 35 27.99 -25.65 2.42
CA GLY A 35 27.78 -26.34 1.14
C GLY A 35 27.40 -27.82 1.24
N ASP A 36 27.33 -28.38 2.44
CA ASP A 36 26.93 -29.76 2.64
C ASP A 36 25.40 -29.91 2.64
N THR A 37 24.86 -30.34 1.51
CA THR A 37 23.41 -30.55 1.33
C THR A 37 22.89 -31.80 2.05
N SER A 38 23.76 -32.63 2.64
CA SER A 38 23.36 -33.78 3.48
C SER A 38 23.01 -33.36 4.91
N GLN A 39 23.48 -32.19 5.34
CA GLN A 39 23.18 -31.66 6.65
C GLN A 39 21.83 -30.91 6.64
N GLU A 40 21.18 -30.90 7.81
CA GLU A 40 19.97 -30.09 8.00
C GLU A 40 20.27 -28.61 7.75
N SER A 41 19.47 -27.99 6.90
CA SER A 41 19.60 -26.56 6.62
C SER A 41 18.89 -25.71 7.67
N PHE A 42 19.46 -24.54 7.96
CA PHE A 42 18.80 -23.53 8.80
C PHE A 42 18.98 -22.14 8.17
N CYS A 43 17.88 -21.51 7.86
CA CYS A 43 17.88 -20.22 7.18
C CYS A 43 17.09 -19.18 7.95
N ILE A 44 17.67 -17.99 8.11
CA ILE A 44 16.96 -16.78 8.57
C ILE A 44 17.03 -15.73 7.47
N MET A 45 15.87 -15.15 7.15
CA MET A 45 15.76 -13.98 6.30
C MET A 45 15.72 -12.72 7.18
N ILE A 46 16.64 -11.78 6.94
CA ILE A 46 16.60 -10.50 7.64
C ILE A 46 15.42 -9.68 7.10
N PRO A 47 14.66 -8.96 7.94
CA PRO A 47 13.86 -7.86 7.46
C PRO A 47 14.79 -6.80 6.85
N PRO A 48 14.73 -6.58 5.52
CA PRO A 48 15.71 -5.73 4.85
C PRO A 48 15.54 -4.27 5.29
N PRO A 49 16.55 -3.64 5.91
CA PRO A 49 16.46 -2.24 6.30
C PRO A 49 16.27 -1.32 5.09
N ASN A 50 15.45 -0.29 5.27
CA ASN A 50 15.23 0.75 4.27
C ASN A 50 16.50 1.57 4.02
N VAL A 51 16.81 1.88 2.76
CA VAL A 51 17.97 2.72 2.39
C VAL A 51 17.71 4.22 2.63
N THR A 52 17.08 4.54 3.77
CA THR A 52 16.68 5.91 4.13
C THR A 52 17.63 6.60 5.10
N GLY A 53 18.65 5.91 5.60
CA GLY A 53 19.60 6.49 6.54
C GLY A 53 20.46 5.45 7.27
N SER A 54 20.51 5.54 8.61
CA SER A 54 21.28 4.66 9.48
C SER A 54 20.38 3.74 10.31
N LEU A 55 20.97 2.65 10.81
CA LEU A 55 20.29 1.74 11.73
C LEU A 55 20.08 2.42 13.11
N HIS A 56 19.03 1.99 13.79
CA HIS A 56 18.73 2.39 15.17
C HIS A 56 18.72 1.17 16.10
N MET A 57 18.56 1.39 17.40
CA MET A 57 18.61 0.33 18.42
C MET A 57 17.64 -0.83 18.18
N GLY A 58 16.47 -0.58 17.61
CA GLY A 58 15.52 -1.64 17.24
C GLY A 58 16.11 -2.63 16.22
N HIS A 59 16.81 -2.12 15.21
CA HIS A 59 17.53 -2.98 14.27
C HIS A 59 18.63 -3.78 14.95
N ALA A 60 19.43 -3.14 15.84
CA ALA A 60 20.50 -3.84 16.57
C ALA A 60 19.94 -4.97 17.43
N PHE A 61 18.86 -4.72 18.17
CA PHE A 61 18.20 -5.72 19.01
C PHE A 61 17.72 -6.93 18.18
N GLN A 62 16.98 -6.67 17.12
CA GLN A 62 16.46 -7.70 16.22
C GLN A 62 17.57 -8.52 15.58
N GLN A 63 18.61 -7.86 15.07
CA GLN A 63 19.75 -8.52 14.41
C GLN A 63 20.57 -9.35 15.41
N THR A 64 20.71 -8.91 16.65
CA THR A 64 21.39 -9.68 17.71
C THR A 64 20.66 -10.99 18.01
N ILE A 65 19.33 -10.98 18.04
CA ILE A 65 18.53 -12.20 18.22
C ILE A 65 18.80 -13.17 17.05
N MET A 66 18.72 -12.69 15.83
CA MET A 66 18.95 -13.52 14.62
C MET A 66 20.37 -14.06 14.59
N ASP A 67 21.37 -13.23 14.86
CA ASP A 67 22.77 -13.64 14.88
C ASP A 67 23.06 -14.72 15.95
N THR A 68 22.47 -14.56 17.12
CA THR A 68 22.56 -15.57 18.18
C THR A 68 22.02 -16.91 17.73
N MET A 69 20.86 -16.93 17.06
CA MET A 69 20.24 -18.16 16.54
C MET A 69 21.08 -18.79 15.42
N ILE A 70 21.57 -18.00 14.49
CA ILE A 70 22.43 -18.47 13.38
C ILE A 70 23.73 -19.08 13.95
N ARG A 71 24.39 -18.40 14.87
CA ARG A 71 25.63 -18.89 15.51
C ARG A 71 25.38 -20.19 16.26
N TYR A 72 24.29 -20.28 17.02
CA TYR A 72 23.91 -21.50 17.73
C TYR A 72 23.69 -22.67 16.76
N GLN A 73 22.91 -22.48 15.71
CA GLN A 73 22.64 -23.55 14.72
C GLN A 73 23.91 -23.97 13.95
N ARG A 74 24.80 -23.01 13.66
CA ARG A 74 26.10 -23.30 13.05
C ARG A 74 26.99 -24.16 13.99
N MET A 75 26.97 -23.85 15.29
CA MET A 75 27.68 -24.68 16.29
C MET A 75 27.08 -26.07 16.45
N GLN A 76 25.80 -26.26 16.13
CA GLN A 76 25.16 -27.57 16.07
C GLN A 76 25.48 -28.36 14.78
N GLY A 77 26.29 -27.81 13.89
CA GLY A 77 26.73 -28.46 12.64
C GLY A 77 25.76 -28.35 11.48
N LYS A 78 24.72 -27.51 11.57
CA LYS A 78 23.79 -27.32 10.45
C LYS A 78 24.39 -26.46 9.33
N ASN A 79 23.91 -26.70 8.12
CA ASN A 79 24.19 -25.85 6.97
C ASN A 79 23.36 -24.56 7.10
N THR A 80 23.98 -23.46 7.56
CA THR A 80 23.27 -22.23 7.95
C THR A 80 23.42 -21.13 6.91
N LEU A 81 22.32 -20.41 6.65
CA LEU A 81 22.30 -19.17 5.88
C LEU A 81 21.57 -18.06 6.65
N TRP A 82 22.26 -16.96 6.91
CA TRP A 82 21.61 -15.71 7.27
C TRP A 82 21.61 -14.79 6.04
N GLN A 83 20.45 -14.72 5.37
CA GLN A 83 20.28 -13.92 4.16
C GLN A 83 20.07 -12.47 4.55
N ALA A 84 20.98 -11.60 4.13
CA ALA A 84 20.89 -10.16 4.32
C ALA A 84 20.57 -9.42 3.02
N GLY A 85 20.22 -8.15 3.19
CA GLY A 85 20.03 -7.20 2.13
C GLY A 85 19.37 -5.93 2.64
N THR A 86 18.99 -5.06 1.69
CA THR A 86 18.35 -3.77 1.97
C THR A 86 17.13 -3.57 1.08
N ASP A 87 16.18 -2.78 1.57
CA ASP A 87 14.96 -2.44 0.85
C ASP A 87 15.07 -1.06 0.19
N HIS A 88 14.55 -0.94 -1.03
CA HIS A 88 14.53 0.31 -1.79
C HIS A 88 13.58 1.35 -1.19
N ALA A 89 12.58 0.94 -0.39
CA ALA A 89 11.66 1.80 0.36
C ALA A 89 11.06 2.93 -0.49
N GLY A 90 10.29 2.57 -1.52
CA GLY A 90 9.80 3.45 -2.58
C GLY A 90 9.48 4.89 -2.17
N ILE A 91 8.37 5.12 -1.46
CA ILE A 91 7.94 6.45 -1.01
C ILE A 91 9.01 7.13 -0.15
N ALA A 92 9.52 6.42 0.87
CA ALA A 92 10.40 7.00 1.87
C ALA A 92 11.74 7.45 1.27
N THR A 93 12.36 6.64 0.43
CA THR A 93 13.62 6.97 -0.23
C THR A 93 13.45 8.10 -1.25
N GLN A 94 12.38 8.05 -2.05
CA GLN A 94 12.08 9.13 -2.99
C GLN A 94 11.93 10.47 -2.26
N MET A 95 11.17 10.52 -1.17
CA MET A 95 10.99 11.73 -0.37
C MET A 95 12.29 12.27 0.24
N VAL A 96 13.18 11.38 0.72
CA VAL A 96 14.49 11.80 1.26
C VAL A 96 15.29 12.51 0.19
N VAL A 97 15.35 11.94 -1.01
CA VAL A 97 16.09 12.53 -2.13
C VAL A 97 15.43 13.81 -2.64
N GLU A 98 14.10 13.86 -2.74
CA GLU A 98 13.38 15.10 -3.11
C GLU A 98 13.65 16.24 -2.13
N ARG A 99 13.64 15.96 -0.81
CA ARG A 99 13.97 16.96 0.21
C ARG A 99 15.42 17.44 0.11
N LYS A 100 16.35 16.52 -0.16
CA LYS A 100 17.78 16.85 -0.35
C LYS A 100 17.95 17.77 -1.56
N ILE A 101 17.38 17.42 -2.70
CA ILE A 101 17.42 18.22 -3.94
C ILE A 101 16.79 19.61 -3.71
N ALA A 102 15.63 19.67 -3.06
CA ALA A 102 14.96 20.93 -2.76
C ALA A 102 15.80 21.82 -1.85
N ALA A 103 16.45 21.25 -0.82
CA ALA A 103 17.29 22.00 0.12
C ALA A 103 18.63 22.45 -0.50
N GLU A 104 19.27 21.62 -1.30
CA GLU A 104 20.62 21.89 -1.86
C GLU A 104 20.58 22.67 -3.18
N GLU A 105 19.57 22.42 -4.02
CA GLU A 105 19.51 22.92 -5.40
C GLU A 105 18.27 23.76 -5.70
N GLY A 106 17.27 23.80 -4.79
CA GLY A 106 16.00 24.51 -5.01
C GLY A 106 15.14 23.93 -6.14
N LYS A 107 15.35 22.65 -6.47
CA LYS A 107 14.69 21.94 -7.59
C LYS A 107 13.72 20.88 -7.09
N THR A 108 12.83 20.46 -7.99
CA THR A 108 11.92 19.32 -7.85
C THR A 108 12.35 18.17 -8.76
N ARG A 109 11.78 16.99 -8.59
CA ARG A 109 12.00 15.86 -9.52
C ARG A 109 11.63 16.20 -10.98
N HIS A 110 10.64 17.08 -11.17
CA HIS A 110 10.18 17.45 -12.50
C HIS A 110 11.21 18.29 -13.29
N ASP A 111 12.07 19.03 -12.58
CA ASP A 111 13.16 19.80 -13.20
C ASP A 111 14.26 18.89 -13.74
N TYR A 112 14.36 17.65 -13.24
CA TYR A 112 15.31 16.64 -13.71
C TYR A 112 14.74 15.75 -14.81
N GLY A 113 13.45 15.45 -14.77
CA GLY A 113 12.86 14.34 -15.48
C GLY A 113 13.15 12.99 -14.80
N ARG A 114 12.41 11.96 -15.25
CA ARG A 114 12.38 10.65 -14.57
C ARG A 114 13.76 9.99 -14.45
N ASP A 115 14.46 9.85 -15.55
CA ASP A 115 15.70 9.06 -15.59
C ASP A 115 16.80 9.72 -14.74
N ALA A 116 17.05 11.03 -14.92
CA ALA A 116 18.03 11.74 -14.15
C ALA A 116 17.71 11.81 -12.64
N PHE A 117 16.43 11.85 -12.29
CA PHE A 117 16.01 11.79 -10.89
C PHE A 117 16.23 10.39 -10.30
N ILE A 118 15.94 9.31 -11.03
CA ILE A 118 16.23 7.94 -10.62
C ILE A 118 17.72 7.74 -10.41
N ASP A 119 18.59 8.29 -11.28
CA ASP A 119 20.05 8.26 -11.11
C ASP A 119 20.50 8.92 -9.80
N LYS A 120 19.86 10.03 -9.40
CA LYS A 120 20.11 10.67 -8.09
C LYS A 120 19.75 9.74 -6.93
N ILE A 121 18.67 8.97 -7.05
CA ILE A 121 18.27 8.02 -6.01
C ILE A 121 19.25 6.84 -5.95
N TRP A 122 19.75 6.35 -7.09
CA TRP A 122 20.80 5.32 -7.10
C TRP A 122 22.10 5.80 -6.43
N GLN A 123 22.49 7.05 -6.60
CA GLN A 123 23.63 7.66 -5.89
C GLN A 123 23.38 7.67 -4.37
N TRP A 124 22.21 8.13 -3.94
CA TRP A 124 21.80 8.09 -2.53
C TRP A 124 21.82 6.66 -1.97
N LYS A 125 21.31 5.68 -2.72
CA LYS A 125 21.32 4.26 -2.33
C LYS A 125 22.73 3.75 -2.09
N ALA A 126 23.67 4.10 -2.96
CA ALA A 126 25.06 3.68 -2.81
C ALA A 126 25.68 4.23 -1.50
N GLU A 127 25.40 5.49 -1.15
CA GLU A 127 25.87 6.12 0.08
C GLU A 127 25.21 5.52 1.34
N SER A 128 23.87 5.46 1.35
CA SER A 128 23.08 5.01 2.50
C SER A 128 23.24 3.49 2.74
N GLY A 129 23.15 2.67 1.70
CA GLY A 129 23.33 1.23 1.80
C GLY A 129 24.69 0.85 2.36
N GLY A 130 25.75 1.51 1.89
CA GLY A 130 27.10 1.29 2.43
C GLY A 130 27.22 1.65 3.92
N THR A 131 26.46 2.60 4.43
CA THR A 131 26.42 2.93 5.85
C THR A 131 25.75 1.82 6.66
N ILE A 132 24.59 1.34 6.21
CA ILE A 132 23.83 0.26 6.86
C ILE A 132 24.69 -0.99 7.00
N THR A 133 25.31 -1.45 5.92
CA THR A 133 26.11 -2.67 5.93
C THR A 133 27.38 -2.54 6.78
N ARG A 134 28.02 -1.35 6.85
CA ARG A 134 29.10 -1.09 7.80
C ARG A 134 28.64 -1.15 9.25
N GLN A 135 27.44 -0.61 9.55
CA GLN A 135 26.88 -0.70 10.90
C GLN A 135 26.56 -2.16 11.30
N MET A 136 26.03 -2.95 10.38
CA MET A 136 25.79 -4.39 10.60
C MET A 136 27.10 -5.16 10.87
N ARG A 137 28.17 -4.88 10.12
CA ARG A 137 29.49 -5.43 10.40
C ARG A 137 30.02 -4.99 11.77
N ARG A 138 29.78 -3.74 12.13
CA ARG A 138 30.21 -3.22 13.44
C ARG A 138 29.43 -3.85 14.63
N LEU A 139 28.20 -4.31 14.39
CA LEU A 139 27.45 -5.13 15.34
C LEU A 139 27.99 -6.56 15.47
N GLY A 140 28.89 -6.98 14.58
CA GLY A 140 29.44 -8.34 14.56
C GLY A 140 28.54 -9.36 13.89
N ASN A 141 27.59 -8.95 13.06
CA ASN A 141 26.62 -9.83 12.41
C ASN A 141 27.31 -10.87 11.50
N SER A 142 27.04 -12.15 11.73
CA SER A 142 27.64 -13.25 10.97
C SER A 142 26.90 -13.57 9.67
N VAL A 143 26.79 -12.54 8.82
CA VAL A 143 26.11 -12.57 7.53
C VAL A 143 27.05 -13.01 6.42
N ASP A 144 26.56 -13.80 5.46
CA ASP A 144 27.25 -14.05 4.19
C ASP A 144 27.10 -12.84 3.26
N TRP A 145 28.05 -11.91 3.31
CA TRP A 145 28.02 -10.66 2.56
C TRP A 145 28.13 -10.82 1.04
N GLU A 146 28.65 -11.92 0.54
CA GLU A 146 28.67 -12.21 -0.89
C GLU A 146 27.27 -12.45 -1.45
N ARG A 147 26.31 -12.75 -0.56
CA ARG A 147 24.91 -12.98 -0.90
C ARG A 147 24.02 -11.80 -0.53
N GLU A 148 24.59 -10.64 -0.22
CA GLU A 148 23.79 -9.44 0.03
C GLU A 148 22.89 -9.12 -1.17
N ARG A 149 21.62 -8.82 -0.90
CA ARG A 149 20.63 -8.53 -1.92
C ARG A 149 20.03 -7.13 -1.72
N PHE A 150 19.53 -6.59 -2.80
CA PHE A 150 18.76 -5.35 -2.80
C PHE A 150 17.42 -5.59 -3.50
N THR A 151 16.31 -5.10 -2.93
CA THR A 151 14.97 -5.39 -3.46
C THR A 151 14.76 -4.96 -4.91
N MET A 152 15.62 -4.07 -5.45
CA MET A 152 15.62 -3.66 -6.86
C MET A 152 16.83 -4.16 -7.66
N ASP A 153 17.60 -5.15 -7.15
CA ASP A 153 18.62 -5.77 -8.01
C ASP A 153 17.98 -6.54 -9.18
N GLU A 154 18.76 -6.88 -10.18
CA GLU A 154 18.25 -7.50 -11.40
C GLU A 154 17.50 -8.80 -11.14
N GLY A 155 18.03 -9.67 -10.27
CA GLY A 155 17.40 -10.95 -9.94
C GLY A 155 16.05 -10.79 -9.24
N LEU A 156 15.99 -9.87 -8.25
CA LEU A 156 14.73 -9.58 -7.57
C LEU A 156 13.73 -8.86 -8.50
N SER A 157 14.20 -7.96 -9.35
CA SER A 157 13.36 -7.30 -10.35
C SER A 157 12.76 -8.28 -11.35
N ASN A 158 13.51 -9.32 -11.74
CA ASN A 158 13.00 -10.41 -12.58
C ASN A 158 11.92 -11.22 -11.84
N ALA A 159 12.15 -11.53 -10.56
CA ALA A 159 11.16 -12.22 -9.74
C ALA A 159 9.86 -11.41 -9.59
N VAL A 160 9.96 -10.11 -9.38
CA VAL A 160 8.81 -9.20 -9.27
C VAL A 160 7.97 -9.22 -10.56
N ARG A 161 8.62 -9.06 -11.72
CA ARG A 161 7.93 -9.13 -13.02
C ARG A 161 7.27 -10.48 -13.24
N GLU A 162 7.97 -11.56 -12.91
CA GLU A 162 7.46 -12.93 -13.05
C GLU A 162 6.21 -13.16 -12.19
N VAL A 163 6.23 -12.75 -10.90
CA VAL A 163 5.08 -12.90 -10.01
C VAL A 163 3.90 -12.05 -10.49
N PHE A 164 4.14 -10.80 -10.88
CA PHE A 164 3.08 -9.93 -11.39
C PHE A 164 2.38 -10.55 -12.61
N VAL A 165 3.15 -10.97 -13.61
CA VAL A 165 2.61 -11.58 -14.84
C VAL A 165 1.84 -12.86 -14.55
N ARG A 166 2.36 -13.72 -13.65
CA ARG A 166 1.65 -14.96 -13.29
C ARG A 166 0.33 -14.69 -12.56
N LEU A 167 0.36 -13.84 -11.56
CA LEU A 167 -0.86 -13.48 -10.83
C LEU A 167 -1.90 -12.80 -11.74
N HIS A 168 -1.45 -12.00 -12.70
CA HIS A 168 -2.35 -11.42 -13.70
C HIS A 168 -2.96 -12.50 -14.63
N LYS A 169 -2.16 -13.45 -15.11
CA LYS A 169 -2.64 -14.58 -15.93
C LYS A 169 -3.61 -15.50 -15.16
N GLU A 170 -3.57 -15.49 -13.84
CA GLU A 170 -4.48 -16.22 -12.94
C GLU A 170 -5.69 -15.39 -12.48
N ASP A 171 -5.89 -14.20 -13.04
CA ASP A 171 -6.93 -13.23 -12.65
C ASP A 171 -6.85 -12.80 -11.16
N LEU A 172 -5.67 -12.90 -10.57
CA LEU A 172 -5.39 -12.45 -9.20
C LEU A 172 -4.87 -11.01 -9.16
N ILE A 173 -4.35 -10.48 -10.26
CA ILE A 173 -4.03 -9.07 -10.42
C ILE A 173 -4.96 -8.48 -11.48
N TYR A 174 -5.55 -7.33 -11.18
CA TYR A 174 -6.41 -6.60 -12.08
C TYR A 174 -6.22 -5.09 -11.94
N ARG A 175 -6.61 -4.34 -12.97
CA ARG A 175 -6.70 -2.88 -12.95
C ARG A 175 -8.15 -2.46 -12.82
N GLY A 176 -8.43 -1.50 -11.95
CA GLY A 176 -9.80 -1.04 -11.76
C GLY A 176 -9.87 0.34 -11.10
N LYS A 177 -10.99 1.02 -11.33
CA LYS A 177 -11.30 2.31 -10.69
C LYS A 177 -11.98 2.04 -9.35
N ARG A 178 -11.30 2.42 -8.26
CA ARG A 178 -11.82 2.26 -6.90
C ARG A 178 -11.43 3.47 -6.04
N LEU A 179 -12.11 3.60 -4.92
CA LEU A 179 -11.77 4.61 -3.93
C LEU A 179 -10.49 4.16 -3.18
N VAL A 180 -9.51 5.05 -3.09
CA VAL A 180 -8.22 4.82 -2.40
C VAL A 180 -7.94 5.97 -1.44
N ASN A 181 -7.08 5.72 -0.44
CA ASN A 181 -6.47 6.76 0.33
C ASN A 181 -5.43 7.49 -0.53
N TRP A 182 -5.68 8.76 -0.80
CA TRP A 182 -4.83 9.59 -1.65
C TRP A 182 -4.11 10.65 -0.82
N ASP A 183 -2.79 10.71 -0.93
CA ASP A 183 -1.99 11.79 -0.37
C ASP A 183 -1.83 12.91 -1.43
N PRO A 184 -2.53 14.05 -1.29
CA PRO A 184 -2.50 15.10 -2.30
C PRO A 184 -1.16 15.84 -2.39
N LYS A 185 -0.34 15.81 -1.34
CA LYS A 185 1.00 16.40 -1.34
C LYS A 185 2.01 15.53 -2.08
N LEU A 186 1.93 14.23 -1.86
CA LEU A 186 2.81 13.26 -2.53
C LEU A 186 2.25 12.85 -3.90
N ARG A 187 0.97 13.14 -4.16
CA ARG A 187 0.22 12.80 -5.37
C ARG A 187 0.29 11.30 -5.67
N THR A 188 0.01 10.49 -4.66
CA THR A 188 0.02 9.03 -4.77
C THR A 188 -1.01 8.39 -3.84
N ALA A 189 -1.50 7.23 -4.26
CA ALA A 189 -2.22 6.33 -3.37
C ALA A 189 -1.27 5.83 -2.26
N ILE A 190 -1.80 5.71 -1.06
CA ILE A 190 -1.12 5.11 0.10
C ILE A 190 -1.96 3.97 0.65
N SER A 191 -1.33 3.07 1.39
CA SER A 191 -1.98 1.95 2.06
C SER A 191 -2.77 2.44 3.27
N ASP A 192 -3.87 1.75 3.63
CA ASP A 192 -4.67 2.07 4.82
C ASP A 192 -3.84 2.11 6.11
N LEU A 193 -2.77 1.34 6.15
CA LEU A 193 -1.86 1.25 7.29
C LEU A 193 -0.83 2.40 7.35
N GLU A 194 -0.71 3.19 6.27
CA GLU A 194 0.09 4.42 6.21
C GLU A 194 -0.76 5.65 6.54
N VAL A 195 -2.01 5.44 6.97
CA VAL A 195 -2.93 6.48 7.42
C VAL A 195 -2.93 6.56 8.94
N GLU A 196 -2.50 7.70 9.47
CA GLU A 196 -2.54 8.02 10.89
C GLU A 196 -3.83 8.76 11.24
N ASN A 197 -4.64 8.18 12.09
CA ASN A 197 -5.82 8.84 12.61
C ASN A 197 -5.44 9.78 13.77
N ARG A 198 -5.72 11.08 13.61
CA ARG A 198 -5.41 12.10 14.62
C ARG A 198 -6.70 12.74 15.13
N GLU A 199 -6.83 12.85 16.45
CA GLU A 199 -7.93 13.60 17.07
C GLU A 199 -7.76 15.08 16.80
N SER A 200 -8.84 15.74 16.39
CA SER A 200 -8.88 17.17 16.08
C SER A 200 -10.21 17.77 16.48
N LYS A 201 -10.17 19.00 16.96
CA LYS A 201 -11.39 19.78 17.20
C LYS A 201 -11.89 20.36 15.89
N GLY A 202 -13.14 20.13 15.57
CA GLY A 202 -13.78 20.60 14.36
C GLY A 202 -15.22 21.03 14.60
N SER A 203 -16.00 20.96 13.56
CA SER A 203 -17.42 21.30 13.58
C SER A 203 -18.24 20.27 12.82
N MET A 204 -19.48 20.11 13.23
CA MET A 204 -20.53 19.42 12.52
C MET A 204 -21.49 20.47 11.96
N TRP A 205 -21.60 20.57 10.65
CA TRP A 205 -22.50 21.49 9.96
C TRP A 205 -23.80 20.78 9.63
N HIS A 206 -24.93 21.35 10.05
CA HIS A 206 -26.27 20.87 9.74
C HIS A 206 -26.80 21.69 8.57
N LEU A 207 -27.07 21.03 7.46
CA LEU A 207 -27.44 21.65 6.20
C LEU A 207 -28.84 21.21 5.77
N ARG A 208 -29.69 22.16 5.36
CA ARG A 208 -31.04 21.90 4.86
C ARG A 208 -31.00 21.57 3.38
N TYR A 209 -31.58 20.44 3.02
CA TYR A 209 -31.72 19.97 1.65
C TYR A 209 -33.18 20.00 1.27
N PRO A 210 -33.63 20.94 0.40
CA PRO A 210 -35.03 21.06 -0.01
C PRO A 210 -35.54 19.80 -0.73
N LEU A 211 -36.72 19.33 -0.35
CA LEU A 211 -37.42 18.25 -1.01
C LEU A 211 -37.98 18.70 -2.35
N ALA A 212 -37.88 17.86 -3.38
CA ALA A 212 -38.43 18.12 -4.69
C ALA A 212 -39.95 17.90 -4.73
N ASP A 213 -40.60 18.46 -5.74
CA ASP A 213 -42.00 18.20 -6.13
C ASP A 213 -43.03 18.36 -4.99
N GLY A 214 -42.75 19.27 -4.04
CA GLY A 214 -43.65 19.54 -2.93
C GLY A 214 -43.74 18.43 -1.88
N ALA A 215 -42.80 17.46 -1.88
CA ALA A 215 -42.73 16.41 -0.87
C ALA A 215 -42.51 17.04 0.52
N LYS A 216 -42.99 16.36 1.55
CA LYS A 216 -42.84 16.76 2.95
C LYS A 216 -42.49 15.58 3.84
N THR A 217 -41.77 15.89 4.91
CA THR A 217 -41.52 14.91 6.00
C THR A 217 -42.81 14.59 6.76
N ALA A 218 -42.81 13.58 7.60
CA ALA A 218 -43.93 13.28 8.50
C ALA A 218 -44.28 14.45 9.43
N GLU A 219 -43.32 15.32 9.73
CA GLU A 219 -43.51 16.55 10.52
C GLU A 219 -43.98 17.77 9.67
N GLY A 220 -44.18 17.59 8.38
CA GLY A 220 -44.63 18.63 7.45
C GLY A 220 -43.55 19.58 6.94
N LYS A 221 -42.25 19.28 7.20
CA LYS A 221 -41.13 20.07 6.67
C LYS A 221 -40.92 19.76 5.18
N ASP A 222 -40.54 20.75 4.40
CA ASP A 222 -40.23 20.68 2.97
C ASP A 222 -38.72 20.47 2.70
N TYR A 223 -37.94 20.09 3.70
CA TYR A 223 -36.52 19.83 3.63
C TYR A 223 -36.10 18.69 4.56
N LEU A 224 -34.96 18.06 4.24
CA LEU A 224 -34.19 17.19 5.16
C LEU A 224 -33.00 17.98 5.73
N VAL A 225 -32.57 17.61 6.93
CA VAL A 225 -31.34 18.14 7.51
C VAL A 225 -30.28 17.06 7.49
N VAL A 226 -29.16 17.30 6.80
CA VAL A 226 -27.98 16.43 6.82
C VAL A 226 -26.91 17.05 7.70
N ALA A 227 -26.16 16.21 8.43
CA ALA A 227 -25.05 16.66 9.25
C ALA A 227 -23.73 16.14 8.64
N THR A 228 -22.76 17.04 8.46
CA THR A 228 -21.47 16.68 7.85
C THR A 228 -20.30 17.39 8.50
N THR A 229 -19.15 16.74 8.54
CA THR A 229 -17.85 17.30 8.91
C THR A 229 -17.07 17.82 7.69
N ARG A 230 -17.57 17.52 6.47
CA ARG A 230 -16.93 17.84 5.19
C ARG A 230 -17.89 18.55 4.23
N PRO A 231 -18.28 19.82 4.51
CA PRO A 231 -19.23 20.57 3.67
C PRO A 231 -18.79 20.72 2.21
N GLU A 232 -17.48 20.78 1.94
CA GLU A 232 -16.93 20.89 0.59
C GLU A 232 -17.38 19.76 -0.33
N THR A 233 -17.59 18.55 0.22
CA THR A 233 -17.96 17.38 -0.60
C THR A 233 -19.44 17.37 -1.01
N VAL A 234 -20.26 18.26 -0.47
CA VAL A 234 -21.68 18.42 -0.86
C VAL A 234 -21.84 18.59 -2.37
N LEU A 235 -20.89 19.26 -3.02
CA LEU A 235 -20.91 19.48 -4.47
C LEU A 235 -20.91 18.17 -5.27
N GLY A 236 -20.47 17.07 -4.66
CA GLY A 236 -20.43 15.72 -5.24
C GLY A 236 -21.50 14.76 -4.73
N ASP A 237 -22.49 15.23 -3.95
CA ASP A 237 -23.54 14.37 -3.42
C ASP A 237 -24.41 13.78 -4.54
N THR A 238 -24.78 12.52 -4.39
CA THR A 238 -25.61 11.77 -5.35
C THR A 238 -26.84 11.12 -4.73
N GLY A 239 -26.95 11.19 -3.40
CA GLY A 239 -28.11 10.70 -2.67
C GLY A 239 -28.13 11.19 -1.22
N VAL A 240 -29.24 10.91 -0.57
CA VAL A 240 -29.38 10.98 0.89
C VAL A 240 -29.92 9.64 1.36
N ALA A 241 -29.24 9.02 2.33
CA ALA A 241 -29.70 7.80 2.95
C ALA A 241 -30.54 8.12 4.18
N VAL A 242 -31.63 7.36 4.35
CA VAL A 242 -32.46 7.32 5.54
C VAL A 242 -32.70 5.87 5.91
N ASN A 243 -32.90 5.58 7.20
CA ASN A 243 -33.20 4.22 7.61
C ASN A 243 -34.59 3.80 7.11
N PRO A 244 -34.76 2.62 6.50
CA PRO A 244 -36.05 2.13 6.01
C PRO A 244 -37.13 2.03 7.09
N GLU A 245 -36.73 1.80 8.34
CA GLU A 245 -37.62 1.68 9.48
C GLU A 245 -37.94 3.03 10.18
N ASP A 246 -37.25 4.13 9.78
CA ASP A 246 -37.42 5.43 10.40
C ASP A 246 -38.79 6.05 10.04
N PRO A 247 -39.72 6.18 10.99
CA PRO A 247 -41.05 6.72 10.70
C PRO A 247 -41.04 8.18 10.25
N ARG A 248 -39.96 8.93 10.50
CA ARG A 248 -39.85 10.33 10.08
C ARG A 248 -39.66 10.46 8.58
N TYR A 249 -39.03 9.47 7.93
CA TYR A 249 -38.49 9.60 6.57
C TYR A 249 -38.82 8.45 5.63
N LYS A 250 -39.31 7.29 6.11
CA LYS A 250 -39.58 6.09 5.29
C LYS A 250 -40.48 6.36 4.07
N ASP A 251 -41.42 7.28 4.18
CA ASP A 251 -42.35 7.62 3.10
C ASP A 251 -41.69 8.56 2.04
N LEU A 252 -40.44 8.98 2.28
CA LEU A 252 -39.65 9.77 1.36
C LEU A 252 -38.70 8.91 0.52
N ILE A 253 -38.54 7.64 0.84
CA ILE A 253 -37.68 6.74 0.06
C ILE A 253 -38.19 6.67 -1.38
N GLY A 254 -37.25 6.84 -2.35
CA GLY A 254 -37.55 6.92 -3.77
C GLY A 254 -37.93 8.32 -4.27
N LYS A 255 -38.21 9.30 -3.39
CA LYS A 255 -38.37 10.70 -3.75
C LYS A 255 -37.01 11.38 -3.94
N GLU A 256 -37.05 12.64 -4.35
CA GLU A 256 -35.84 13.40 -4.68
C GLU A 256 -35.69 14.68 -3.85
N ILE A 257 -34.46 15.14 -3.80
CA ILE A 257 -34.03 16.39 -3.22
C ILE A 257 -33.44 17.25 -4.33
N ILE A 258 -33.59 18.57 -4.22
CA ILE A 258 -32.83 19.51 -5.03
C ILE A 258 -31.57 19.88 -4.24
N LEU A 259 -30.43 19.38 -4.68
CA LEU A 259 -29.14 19.61 -4.00
C LEU A 259 -28.83 21.13 -4.05
N PRO A 260 -28.69 21.82 -2.91
CA PRO A 260 -28.36 23.23 -2.88
C PRO A 260 -27.05 23.53 -3.60
N LEU A 261 -26.87 24.75 -4.05
CA LEU A 261 -25.73 25.30 -4.80
C LEU A 261 -25.58 24.75 -6.22
N VAL A 262 -25.81 23.43 -6.41
CA VAL A 262 -25.63 22.74 -7.70
C VAL A 262 -26.94 22.64 -8.50
N GLY A 263 -28.10 22.58 -7.81
CA GLY A 263 -29.40 22.38 -8.45
C GLY A 263 -29.68 20.96 -8.95
N ARG A 264 -28.80 20.02 -8.70
CA ARG A 264 -28.93 18.61 -9.11
C ARG A 264 -30.04 17.93 -8.32
N ARG A 265 -30.85 17.12 -9.02
CA ARG A 265 -31.82 16.23 -8.36
C ARG A 265 -31.11 14.94 -7.92
N ILE A 266 -31.20 14.62 -6.63
CA ILE A 266 -30.59 13.43 -6.03
C ILE A 266 -31.66 12.61 -5.29
N ARG A 267 -31.51 11.28 -5.27
CA ARG A 267 -32.50 10.37 -4.70
C ARG A 267 -32.35 10.21 -3.19
N ILE A 268 -33.49 10.01 -2.51
CA ILE A 268 -33.54 9.51 -1.14
C ILE A 268 -33.57 7.99 -1.21
N VAL A 269 -32.60 7.34 -0.59
CA VAL A 269 -32.44 5.88 -0.56
C VAL A 269 -32.65 5.34 0.83
N GLY A 270 -33.27 4.17 0.93
CA GLY A 270 -33.42 3.45 2.21
C GLY A 270 -32.19 2.58 2.44
N ASP A 271 -31.38 2.89 3.46
CA ASP A 271 -30.20 2.13 3.81
C ASP A 271 -29.96 2.14 5.32
N GLU A 272 -29.62 1.00 5.89
CA GLU A 272 -29.32 0.83 7.32
C GLU A 272 -28.03 1.57 7.75
N HIS A 273 -27.24 2.05 6.81
CA HIS A 273 -26.11 2.95 7.07
C HIS A 273 -26.58 4.22 7.80
N ALA A 274 -27.78 4.70 7.53
CA ALA A 274 -28.40 5.79 8.26
C ALA A 274 -28.94 5.29 9.61
N ASP A 275 -28.25 5.61 10.69
CA ASP A 275 -28.65 5.27 12.05
C ASP A 275 -29.75 6.24 12.54
N MET A 276 -30.93 5.69 12.88
CA MET A 276 -32.08 6.49 13.34
C MET A 276 -31.82 7.27 14.62
N GLU A 277 -30.89 6.77 15.46
CA GLU A 277 -30.61 7.35 16.78
C GLU A 277 -29.46 8.34 16.74
N LYS A 278 -28.74 8.44 15.60
CA LYS A 278 -27.60 9.35 15.45
C LYS A 278 -27.95 10.58 14.64
N GLY A 279 -27.56 11.76 15.16
CA GLY A 279 -27.70 13.03 14.47
C GLY A 279 -29.13 13.33 14.04
N THR A 280 -29.32 13.60 12.75
CA THR A 280 -30.63 13.88 12.15
C THR A 280 -31.36 12.63 11.65
N GLY A 281 -30.70 11.49 11.57
CA GLY A 281 -31.18 10.27 10.91
C GLY A 281 -31.10 10.31 9.38
N CYS A 282 -30.59 11.42 8.82
CA CYS A 282 -30.35 11.59 7.39
C CYS A 282 -28.85 11.70 7.12
N VAL A 283 -28.33 10.90 6.21
CA VAL A 283 -26.90 10.90 5.84
C VAL A 283 -26.77 11.27 4.37
N LYS A 284 -25.99 12.33 4.06
CA LYS A 284 -25.62 12.66 2.70
C LYS A 284 -24.73 11.56 2.13
N ILE A 285 -24.87 11.23 0.87
CA ILE A 285 -24.09 10.17 0.21
C ILE A 285 -23.25 10.77 -0.91
N THR A 286 -21.93 10.73 -0.70
CA THR A 286 -20.90 11.22 -1.63
C THR A 286 -19.94 10.09 -2.00
N PRO A 287 -20.32 9.18 -2.89
CA PRO A 287 -19.60 7.91 -3.11
C PRO A 287 -18.15 8.08 -3.58
N ALA A 288 -17.81 9.21 -4.20
CA ALA A 288 -16.44 9.46 -4.67
C ALA A 288 -15.50 10.03 -3.58
N HIS A 289 -16.00 10.35 -2.38
CA HIS A 289 -15.25 11.07 -1.34
C HIS A 289 -15.39 10.51 0.07
N ASP A 290 -16.05 9.36 0.24
CA ASP A 290 -16.19 8.64 1.51
C ASP A 290 -16.31 7.14 1.25
N PHE A 291 -15.57 6.32 2.02
CA PHE A 291 -15.55 4.86 1.83
C PHE A 291 -16.89 4.19 2.18
N ASN A 292 -17.59 4.68 3.21
CA ASN A 292 -18.91 4.14 3.57
C ASN A 292 -19.96 4.54 2.53
N ASP A 293 -19.94 5.79 2.09
CA ASP A 293 -20.81 6.30 1.04
C ASP A 293 -20.57 5.60 -0.30
N TYR A 294 -19.32 5.20 -0.57
CA TYR A 294 -18.95 4.40 -1.74
C TYR A 294 -19.70 3.06 -1.76
N GLU A 295 -19.76 2.37 -0.64
CA GLU A 295 -20.47 1.10 -0.54
C GLU A 295 -22.01 1.30 -0.61
N VAL A 296 -22.55 2.36 0.00
CA VAL A 296 -23.98 2.74 -0.18
C VAL A 296 -24.25 3.05 -1.65
N GLY A 297 -23.39 3.84 -2.29
CA GLY A 297 -23.52 4.17 -3.70
C GLY A 297 -23.57 2.93 -4.59
N LYS A 298 -22.72 1.94 -4.36
CA LYS A 298 -22.72 0.66 -5.08
C LYS A 298 -24.02 -0.11 -4.89
N ARG A 299 -24.51 -0.24 -3.65
CA ARG A 299 -25.77 -0.97 -3.35
C ARG A 299 -26.98 -0.35 -4.04
N HIS A 300 -27.01 0.97 -4.15
CA HIS A 300 -28.17 1.71 -4.70
C HIS A 300 -27.99 2.19 -6.15
N GLY A 301 -26.86 1.85 -6.79
CA GLY A 301 -26.57 2.26 -8.15
C GLY A 301 -26.44 3.78 -8.33
N LEU A 302 -25.93 4.48 -7.29
CA LEU A 302 -25.73 5.92 -7.34
C LEU A 302 -24.46 6.25 -8.12
N PRO A 303 -24.46 7.33 -8.95
CA PRO A 303 -23.25 7.75 -9.64
C PRO A 303 -22.20 8.24 -8.65
N MET A 304 -20.95 8.16 -9.06
CA MET A 304 -19.78 8.62 -8.30
C MET A 304 -19.28 9.91 -8.93
N ILE A 305 -19.42 11.03 -8.22
CA ILE A 305 -19.05 12.37 -8.71
C ILE A 305 -17.77 12.82 -8.00
N ASN A 306 -16.64 12.73 -8.71
CA ASN A 306 -15.34 13.17 -8.23
C ASN A 306 -15.16 14.68 -8.48
N ILE A 307 -15.15 15.45 -7.40
CA ILE A 307 -15.03 16.92 -7.44
C ILE A 307 -13.62 17.42 -7.12
N LEU A 308 -12.69 16.55 -6.70
CA LEU A 308 -11.34 16.94 -6.32
C LEU A 308 -10.31 16.55 -7.38
N THR A 309 -9.33 17.42 -7.58
CA THR A 309 -8.11 17.13 -8.33
C THR A 309 -7.16 16.27 -7.48
N PHE A 310 -6.09 15.76 -8.09
CA PHE A 310 -5.04 15.05 -7.36
C PHE A 310 -4.26 15.91 -6.36
N ASP A 311 -4.37 17.23 -6.44
CA ASP A 311 -3.80 18.19 -5.48
C ASP A 311 -4.78 18.52 -4.32
N GLY A 312 -6.01 18.02 -4.40
CA GLY A 312 -7.07 18.29 -3.43
C GLY A 312 -7.82 19.62 -3.67
N ASP A 313 -7.68 20.20 -4.84
CA ASP A 313 -8.43 21.40 -5.24
C ASP A 313 -9.75 21.00 -5.89
N ILE A 314 -10.75 21.88 -5.81
CA ILE A 314 -12.01 21.68 -6.52
C ILE A 314 -11.79 21.75 -8.04
N ARG A 315 -12.26 20.75 -8.76
CA ARG A 315 -12.16 20.66 -10.23
C ARG A 315 -12.88 21.80 -10.94
N GLN A 316 -12.52 22.03 -12.22
CA GLN A 316 -13.27 22.92 -13.12
C GLN A 316 -14.62 22.31 -13.50
N GLU A 317 -14.61 21.00 -13.77
CA GLU A 317 -15.76 20.14 -14.03
C GLU A 317 -15.57 18.84 -13.25
N ALA A 318 -16.64 18.28 -12.70
CA ALA A 318 -16.58 17.00 -12.02
C ALA A 318 -16.40 15.85 -13.02
N GLU A 319 -15.73 14.81 -12.58
CA GLU A 319 -15.72 13.52 -13.28
C GLU A 319 -16.86 12.66 -12.73
N VAL A 320 -17.68 12.10 -13.60
CA VAL A 320 -18.83 11.28 -13.21
C VAL A 320 -18.64 9.85 -13.70
N PHE A 321 -18.78 8.90 -12.79
CA PHE A 321 -18.64 7.47 -13.07
C PHE A 321 -19.86 6.70 -12.55
N ASN A 322 -20.16 5.59 -13.22
CA ASN A 322 -21.12 4.62 -12.68
C ASN A 322 -20.45 3.72 -11.61
N THR A 323 -21.19 2.80 -11.04
CA THR A 323 -20.71 1.88 -9.99
C THR A 323 -19.66 0.87 -10.48
N LEU A 324 -19.44 0.75 -11.78
CA LEU A 324 -18.39 -0.05 -12.40
C LEU A 324 -17.12 0.76 -12.70
N GLY A 325 -17.15 2.08 -12.45
CA GLY A 325 -16.04 2.99 -12.75
C GLY A 325 -15.99 3.47 -14.19
N GLU A 326 -17.04 3.25 -14.96
CA GLU A 326 -17.16 3.73 -16.35
C GLU A 326 -17.68 5.17 -16.38
N VAL A 327 -17.19 5.97 -17.33
CA VAL A 327 -17.57 7.38 -17.46
C VAL A 327 -19.05 7.51 -17.80
N CYS A 328 -19.77 8.34 -17.05
CA CYS A 328 -21.17 8.70 -17.32
C CYS A 328 -21.23 10.08 -17.98
N THR A 329 -21.68 10.14 -19.22
CA THR A 329 -21.87 11.39 -19.97
C THR A 329 -23.25 12.03 -19.76
N ASP A 330 -24.21 11.24 -19.28
CA ASP A 330 -25.62 11.66 -19.14
C ASP A 330 -25.95 12.29 -17.80
N TYR A 331 -24.92 12.55 -16.97
CA TYR A 331 -25.09 13.13 -15.64
C TYR A 331 -24.50 14.53 -15.58
N CYS A 332 -25.14 15.43 -14.80
CA CYS A 332 -24.64 16.79 -14.61
C CYS A 332 -23.28 16.77 -13.88
N ASN A 333 -22.25 17.23 -14.56
CA ASN A 333 -20.88 17.35 -14.05
C ASN A 333 -20.50 18.79 -13.68
N GLU A 334 -21.47 19.72 -13.69
CA GLU A 334 -21.21 21.12 -13.44
C GLU A 334 -20.88 21.38 -11.97
N ILE A 335 -19.82 22.14 -11.75
CA ILE A 335 -19.43 22.71 -10.47
C ILE A 335 -19.65 24.22 -10.56
N PRO A 336 -20.32 24.85 -9.57
CA PRO A 336 -20.53 26.31 -9.59
C PRO A 336 -19.21 27.07 -9.67
N ALA A 337 -19.17 28.12 -10.49
CA ALA A 337 -17.94 28.83 -10.87
C ALA A 337 -17.16 29.37 -9.67
N GLU A 338 -17.87 29.79 -8.63
CA GLU A 338 -17.31 30.36 -7.40
C GLU A 338 -16.49 29.35 -6.57
N PHE A 339 -16.66 28.05 -6.79
CA PHE A 339 -15.90 27.01 -6.06
C PHE A 339 -14.75 26.42 -6.85
N ARG A 340 -14.71 26.61 -8.17
CA ARG A 340 -13.72 26.02 -9.08
C ARG A 340 -12.30 26.47 -8.73
N GLY A 341 -11.38 25.54 -8.64
CA GLY A 341 -9.96 25.80 -8.35
C GLY A 341 -9.66 26.20 -6.91
N LEU A 342 -10.64 26.22 -6.01
CA LEU A 342 -10.38 26.45 -4.60
C LEU A 342 -9.73 25.22 -3.96
N GLU A 343 -8.74 25.46 -3.11
CA GLU A 343 -8.21 24.45 -2.22
C GLU A 343 -9.35 23.93 -1.31
N ARG A 344 -9.41 22.63 -1.03
CA ARG A 344 -10.50 21.94 -0.34
C ARG A 344 -10.97 22.60 0.97
N PHE A 345 -10.05 23.11 1.80
CA PHE A 345 -10.41 23.79 3.05
C PHE A 345 -10.89 25.23 2.83
N ALA A 346 -10.43 25.88 1.78
CA ALA A 346 -11.00 27.15 1.32
C ALA A 346 -12.39 26.94 0.75
N ALA A 347 -12.59 25.89 -0.05
CA ALA A 347 -13.90 25.49 -0.58
C ALA A 347 -14.88 25.14 0.54
N ARG A 348 -14.46 24.46 1.60
CA ARG A 348 -15.28 24.19 2.80
C ARG A 348 -15.88 25.48 3.38
N LYS A 349 -15.05 26.51 3.56
CA LYS A 349 -15.50 27.81 4.07
C LYS A 349 -16.47 28.51 3.11
N ALA A 350 -16.15 28.44 1.82
CA ALA A 350 -17.00 29.08 0.79
C ALA A 350 -18.37 28.40 0.69
N VAL A 351 -18.43 27.07 0.73
CA VAL A 351 -19.67 26.27 0.70
C VAL A 351 -20.53 26.60 1.92
N VAL A 352 -19.95 26.61 3.12
CA VAL A 352 -20.70 26.96 4.35
C VAL A 352 -21.27 28.36 4.26
N ALA A 353 -20.49 29.36 3.80
CA ALA A 353 -20.96 30.71 3.62
C ALA A 353 -22.10 30.82 2.60
N ALA A 354 -22.05 30.05 1.51
CA ALA A 354 -23.11 29.99 0.51
C ALA A 354 -24.41 29.39 1.07
N PHE A 355 -24.32 28.32 1.87
CA PHE A 355 -25.49 27.77 2.57
C PHE A 355 -26.10 28.76 3.55
N ASP A 356 -25.30 29.51 4.29
CA ASP A 356 -25.77 30.57 5.21
C ASP A 356 -26.50 31.70 4.46
N GLN A 357 -25.93 32.18 3.36
CA GLN A 357 -26.55 33.19 2.50
C GLN A 357 -27.91 32.78 1.93
N LEU A 358 -28.06 31.46 1.64
CA LEU A 358 -29.34 30.91 1.18
C LEU A 358 -30.33 30.62 2.32
N GLY A 359 -29.95 30.83 3.58
CA GLY A 359 -30.76 30.46 4.75
C GLY A 359 -30.91 28.93 4.93
N LEU A 360 -30.01 28.16 4.36
CA LEU A 360 -30.01 26.69 4.39
C LEU A 360 -29.00 26.10 5.39
N LEU A 361 -28.20 26.92 6.06
CA LEU A 361 -27.39 26.51 7.21
C LEU A 361 -28.29 26.45 8.45
N ASP A 362 -28.55 25.26 8.96
CA ASP A 362 -29.46 25.05 10.09
C ASP A 362 -28.77 25.33 11.43
N GLU A 363 -27.62 24.66 11.64
CA GLU A 363 -26.85 24.77 12.89
C GLU A 363 -25.38 24.40 12.66
N VAL A 364 -24.49 24.94 13.49
CA VAL A 364 -23.08 24.53 13.56
C VAL A 364 -22.76 24.13 14.98
N LYS A 365 -22.35 22.84 15.17
CA LYS A 365 -21.97 22.32 16.48
C LYS A 365 -20.47 22.05 16.55
N PRO A 366 -19.79 22.38 17.66
CA PRO A 366 -18.47 21.84 17.94
C PRO A 366 -18.52 20.31 17.92
N HIS A 367 -17.54 19.69 17.28
CA HIS A 367 -17.46 18.24 17.15
C HIS A 367 -16.02 17.78 17.14
N ASP A 368 -15.71 16.78 17.96
CA ASP A 368 -14.39 16.15 17.95
C ASP A 368 -14.32 15.17 16.78
N LEU A 369 -13.29 15.33 15.96
CA LEU A 369 -13.07 14.58 14.72
C LEU A 369 -11.87 13.67 14.83
N THR A 370 -11.95 12.51 14.24
CA THR A 370 -10.78 11.72 13.87
C THR A 370 -10.46 12.02 12.41
N VAL A 371 -9.33 12.66 12.16
CA VAL A 371 -8.92 13.09 10.81
C VAL A 371 -7.77 12.20 10.32
N PRO A 372 -7.88 11.57 9.13
CA PRO A 372 -6.83 10.74 8.56
C PRO A 372 -5.70 11.59 7.98
N TYR A 373 -4.46 11.31 8.38
CA TYR A 373 -3.24 11.93 7.87
C TYR A 373 -2.34 10.88 7.23
N GLY A 374 -1.66 11.21 6.14
CA GLY A 374 -0.60 10.37 5.62
C GLY A 374 0.64 10.44 6.51
N ASP A 375 1.17 9.29 6.92
CA ASP A 375 2.35 9.19 7.80
C ASP A 375 3.60 9.85 7.20
N ARG A 376 3.73 9.82 5.88
CA ARG A 376 4.86 10.38 5.11
C ARG A 376 4.63 11.81 4.66
N GLY A 377 3.47 12.10 4.07
CA GLY A 377 3.12 13.43 3.56
C GLY A 377 2.83 14.43 4.67
N GLY A 378 2.31 13.95 5.81
CA GLY A 378 1.92 14.76 6.96
C GLY A 378 0.72 15.67 6.68
N VAL A 379 -0.08 15.36 5.67
CA VAL A 379 -1.28 16.10 5.26
C VAL A 379 -2.53 15.24 5.42
N VAL A 380 -3.68 15.87 5.47
CA VAL A 380 -4.98 15.17 5.49
C VAL A 380 -5.14 14.40 4.18
N ILE A 381 -5.45 13.11 4.30
CA ILE A 381 -5.69 12.19 3.19
C ILE A 381 -7.09 12.41 2.63
N GLU A 382 -7.22 12.27 1.31
CA GLU A 382 -8.51 12.31 0.62
C GLU A 382 -8.89 10.94 0.08
N PRO A 383 -10.09 10.43 0.38
CA PRO A 383 -10.67 9.35 -0.41
C PRO A 383 -10.80 9.83 -1.86
N MET A 384 -10.13 9.15 -2.80
CA MET A 384 -10.04 9.55 -4.21
C MET A 384 -10.36 8.39 -5.13
N LEU A 385 -11.24 8.62 -6.09
CA LEU A 385 -11.58 7.62 -7.10
C LEU A 385 -10.55 7.62 -8.22
N THR A 386 -9.73 6.57 -8.29
CA THR A 386 -8.62 6.45 -9.24
C THR A 386 -8.52 5.07 -9.86
N ASP A 387 -7.94 5.00 -11.06
CA ASP A 387 -7.53 3.73 -11.65
C ASP A 387 -6.26 3.24 -11.00
N GLN A 388 -6.30 2.04 -10.42
CA GLN A 388 -5.17 1.45 -9.70
C GLN A 388 -5.06 -0.04 -10.05
N TRP A 389 -3.90 -0.63 -9.77
CA TRP A 389 -3.67 -2.06 -9.83
C TRP A 389 -3.90 -2.70 -8.47
N TYR A 390 -4.58 -3.84 -8.46
CA TYR A 390 -4.98 -4.55 -7.24
C TYR A 390 -4.62 -6.03 -7.31
N VAL A 391 -4.30 -6.59 -6.13
CA VAL A 391 -4.25 -8.04 -5.91
C VAL A 391 -5.54 -8.48 -5.23
N ARG A 392 -6.22 -9.49 -5.79
CA ARG A 392 -7.31 -10.21 -5.13
C ARG A 392 -6.72 -11.06 -4.00
N THR A 393 -6.79 -10.56 -2.79
CA THR A 393 -6.09 -11.16 -1.64
C THR A 393 -6.83 -12.34 -1.04
N ALA A 394 -8.16 -12.39 -1.09
CA ALA A 394 -8.95 -13.42 -0.44
C ALA A 394 -8.53 -14.87 -0.79
N PRO A 395 -8.27 -15.24 -2.07
CA PRO A 395 -7.81 -16.59 -2.40
C PRO A 395 -6.42 -16.91 -1.84
N LEU A 396 -5.53 -15.90 -1.77
CA LEU A 396 -4.19 -16.03 -1.21
C LEU A 396 -4.22 -16.14 0.31
N ALA A 397 -5.05 -15.33 0.95
CA ALA A 397 -5.24 -15.30 2.40
C ALA A 397 -5.78 -16.62 2.95
N LYS A 398 -6.71 -17.25 2.23
CA LYS A 398 -7.26 -18.55 2.63
C LYS A 398 -6.18 -19.60 2.87
N VAL A 399 -5.25 -19.73 1.93
CA VAL A 399 -4.14 -20.69 2.03
C VAL A 399 -3.18 -20.33 3.16
N ALA A 400 -2.93 -19.04 3.32
CA ALA A 400 -2.04 -18.52 4.36
C ALA A 400 -2.63 -18.72 5.77
N VAL A 401 -3.93 -18.55 5.93
CA VAL A 401 -4.66 -18.83 7.19
C VAL A 401 -4.59 -20.32 7.52
N GLU A 402 -4.90 -21.20 6.55
CA GLU A 402 -4.84 -22.65 6.72
C GLU A 402 -3.45 -23.11 7.20
N ALA A 403 -2.36 -22.56 6.67
CA ALA A 403 -0.99 -22.93 7.06
C ALA A 403 -0.69 -22.61 8.54
N VAL A 404 -1.24 -21.55 9.08
CA VAL A 404 -1.09 -21.19 10.51
C VAL A 404 -2.04 -22.03 11.38
N GLU A 405 -3.27 -22.26 10.96
CA GLU A 405 -4.23 -23.09 11.69
C GLU A 405 -3.77 -24.56 11.81
N GLN A 406 -3.10 -25.08 10.79
CA GLN A 406 -2.54 -26.44 10.78
C GLN A 406 -1.20 -26.55 11.51
N GLY A 407 -0.59 -25.42 11.91
CA GLY A 407 0.67 -25.39 12.64
C GLY A 407 1.92 -25.52 11.75
N ASP A 408 1.79 -25.43 10.42
CA ASP A 408 2.92 -25.40 9.48
C ASP A 408 3.74 -24.11 9.67
N ILE A 409 3.08 -23.03 10.08
CA ILE A 409 3.68 -21.75 10.47
C ILE A 409 3.20 -21.41 11.89
N GLN A 410 4.12 -21.04 12.77
CA GLN A 410 3.82 -20.74 14.16
C GLN A 410 4.33 -19.34 14.55
N PHE A 411 3.51 -18.59 15.27
CA PHE A 411 3.90 -17.32 15.87
C PHE A 411 4.44 -17.55 17.29
N VAL A 412 5.55 -16.91 17.62
CA VAL A 412 6.14 -16.93 18.95
C VAL A 412 6.37 -15.50 19.44
N PRO A 413 5.68 -15.04 20.47
CA PRO A 413 4.64 -15.74 21.26
C PRO A 413 3.32 -15.94 20.48
N LYS A 414 2.61 -16.99 20.82
CA LYS A 414 1.38 -17.43 20.14
C LYS A 414 0.27 -16.38 20.09
N GLN A 415 0.23 -15.46 21.03
CA GLN A 415 -0.78 -14.38 21.08
C GLN A 415 -0.86 -13.54 19.79
N TYR A 416 0.21 -13.46 19.01
CA TYR A 416 0.23 -12.73 17.75
C TYR A 416 -0.53 -13.42 16.61
N GLU A 417 -0.89 -14.71 16.76
CA GLU A 417 -1.80 -15.39 15.83
C GLU A 417 -3.17 -14.69 15.77
N ASN A 418 -3.66 -14.18 16.91
CA ASN A 418 -4.97 -13.49 16.94
C ASN A 418 -4.96 -12.22 16.08
N MET A 419 -3.87 -11.45 16.13
CA MET A 419 -3.69 -10.25 15.30
C MET A 419 -3.63 -10.64 13.81
N TYR A 420 -2.85 -11.67 13.48
CA TYR A 420 -2.74 -12.19 12.13
C TYR A 420 -4.11 -12.65 11.58
N PHE A 421 -4.86 -13.46 12.32
CA PHE A 421 -6.15 -13.96 11.89
C PHE A 421 -7.22 -12.88 11.78
N SER A 422 -7.24 -11.91 12.72
CA SER A 422 -8.17 -10.79 12.66
C SER A 422 -8.03 -10.01 11.35
N TRP A 423 -6.80 -9.79 10.91
CA TRP A 423 -6.55 -9.08 9.67
C TRP A 423 -6.77 -9.94 8.42
N MET A 424 -6.30 -11.20 8.43
CA MET A 424 -6.36 -12.07 7.26
C MET A 424 -7.78 -12.54 6.89
N ARG A 425 -8.71 -12.61 7.86
CA ARG A 425 -10.08 -13.05 7.62
C ARG A 425 -10.94 -11.99 6.94
N ASP A 426 -10.64 -10.72 7.16
CA ASP A 426 -11.36 -9.57 6.59
C ASP A 426 -10.51 -8.77 5.58
N ILE A 427 -9.48 -9.42 5.02
CA ILE A 427 -8.53 -8.76 4.14
C ILE A 427 -9.21 -8.26 2.86
N GLN A 428 -9.03 -6.98 2.57
CA GLN A 428 -9.50 -6.35 1.34
C GLN A 428 -8.49 -6.54 0.20
N ASP A 429 -8.92 -6.33 -1.03
CA ASP A 429 -8.03 -6.32 -2.19
C ASP A 429 -6.93 -5.27 -1.99
N TRP A 430 -5.71 -5.67 -2.27
CA TRP A 430 -4.54 -4.85 -2.01
C TRP A 430 -4.21 -3.96 -3.21
N CYS A 431 -4.29 -2.64 -3.04
CA CYS A 431 -3.81 -1.68 -4.02
C CYS A 431 -2.28 -1.71 -4.08
N ILE A 432 -1.73 -2.11 -5.24
CA ILE A 432 -0.29 -2.32 -5.43
C ILE A 432 0.38 -1.27 -6.32
N SER A 433 -0.33 -0.30 -6.86
CA SER A 433 0.25 0.77 -7.67
C SER A 433 0.51 2.03 -6.85
N ARG A 434 1.62 2.72 -7.17
CA ARG A 434 2.04 3.98 -6.56
C ARG A 434 2.50 4.93 -7.66
N GLN A 435 2.08 6.18 -7.57
CA GLN A 435 2.39 7.24 -8.54
C GLN A 435 3.75 7.89 -8.21
N LEU A 436 4.76 7.03 -8.10
CA LEU A 436 6.15 7.36 -7.83
C LEU A 436 7.02 7.08 -9.05
N TRP A 437 8.25 7.58 -9.04
CA TRP A 437 9.26 7.22 -10.04
C TRP A 437 10.23 6.15 -9.55
N TRP A 438 10.49 6.11 -8.24
CA TRP A 438 11.38 5.15 -7.61
C TRP A 438 10.66 3.89 -7.16
N GLY A 439 10.97 2.77 -7.78
CA GLY A 439 10.39 1.45 -7.51
C GLY A 439 10.37 0.56 -8.74
N HIS A 440 9.77 -0.62 -8.60
CA HIS A 440 9.55 -1.55 -9.71
C HIS A 440 8.44 -1.03 -10.61
N ARG A 441 8.78 -0.56 -11.78
CA ARG A 441 7.79 -0.10 -12.76
C ARG A 441 6.84 -1.22 -13.14
N ILE A 442 5.54 -0.93 -13.17
CA ILE A 442 4.50 -1.92 -13.46
C ILE A 442 4.71 -2.48 -14.87
N PRO A 443 4.76 -3.83 -15.04
CA PRO A 443 5.03 -4.48 -16.32
C PRO A 443 3.74 -4.59 -17.16
N ALA A 444 3.14 -3.46 -17.47
CA ALA A 444 1.95 -3.30 -18.29
C ALA A 444 2.17 -2.20 -19.33
N TRP A 445 1.58 -2.38 -20.51
CA TRP A 445 1.67 -1.45 -21.63
C TRP A 445 0.28 -1.12 -22.14
N TYR A 446 0.12 0.10 -22.64
CA TYR A 446 -1.13 0.63 -23.18
C TYR A 446 -0.95 0.97 -24.64
N ASP A 447 -1.92 0.59 -25.47
CA ASP A 447 -2.01 1.11 -26.82
C ASP A 447 -2.73 2.48 -26.86
N VAL A 448 -2.78 3.09 -28.01
CA VAL A 448 -3.43 4.40 -28.22
C VAL A 448 -4.93 4.43 -27.89
N ASN A 449 -5.58 3.27 -27.81
CA ASN A 449 -6.98 3.12 -27.44
C ASN A 449 -7.18 2.83 -25.94
N GLY A 450 -6.08 2.79 -25.16
CA GLY A 450 -6.11 2.49 -23.74
C GLY A 450 -6.25 1.01 -23.40
N LYS A 451 -6.13 0.10 -24.37
CA LYS A 451 -6.12 -1.34 -24.11
C LYS A 451 -4.83 -1.73 -23.40
N VAL A 452 -4.98 -2.51 -22.35
CA VAL A 452 -3.90 -2.93 -21.47
C VAL A 452 -3.33 -4.28 -21.89
N TYR A 453 -2.02 -4.40 -21.88
CA TYR A 453 -1.27 -5.61 -22.14
C TYR A 453 -0.25 -5.83 -21.02
N VAL A 454 -0.18 -7.02 -20.46
CA VAL A 454 0.73 -7.37 -19.37
C VAL A 454 1.74 -8.40 -19.87
N GLY A 455 3.01 -8.18 -19.58
CA GLY A 455 4.10 -9.09 -19.96
C GLY A 455 5.39 -8.76 -19.19
N ARG A 456 6.42 -9.58 -19.31
CA ARG A 456 7.72 -9.35 -18.64
C ARG A 456 8.52 -8.25 -19.33
N SER A 457 8.29 -8.06 -20.62
CA SER A 457 8.88 -7.01 -21.46
C SER A 457 7.94 -6.61 -22.58
N GLU A 458 8.23 -5.49 -23.25
CA GLU A 458 7.48 -5.04 -24.42
C GLU A 458 7.54 -6.05 -25.56
N GLU A 459 8.69 -6.70 -25.76
CA GLU A 459 8.88 -7.72 -26.80
C GLU A 459 7.99 -8.94 -26.54
N GLU A 460 7.87 -9.39 -25.29
CA GLU A 460 6.94 -10.47 -24.92
C GLU A 460 5.50 -10.06 -25.18
N VAL A 461 5.10 -8.85 -24.76
CA VAL A 461 3.76 -8.31 -25.03
C VAL A 461 3.45 -8.31 -26.53
N ARG A 462 4.37 -7.82 -27.35
CA ARG A 462 4.19 -7.78 -28.80
C ARG A 462 4.06 -9.19 -29.38
N SER A 463 4.90 -10.10 -28.95
CA SER A 463 4.91 -11.49 -29.43
C SER A 463 3.64 -12.25 -29.01
N GLU A 464 3.24 -12.17 -27.73
CA GLU A 464 2.05 -12.90 -27.23
C GLU A 464 0.73 -12.36 -27.81
N ASN A 465 0.68 -11.08 -28.21
CA ASN A 465 -0.53 -10.44 -28.72
C ASN A 465 -0.51 -10.18 -30.23
N ASN A 466 0.51 -10.66 -30.96
CA ASN A 466 0.69 -10.45 -32.40
C ASN A 466 0.66 -8.97 -32.80
N LEU A 467 1.30 -8.10 -32.03
CA LEU A 467 1.35 -6.65 -32.28
C LEU A 467 2.55 -6.32 -33.17
N GLY A 468 2.29 -5.61 -34.26
CA GLY A 468 3.34 -5.10 -35.16
C GLY A 468 4.16 -3.97 -34.50
N ALA A 469 5.30 -3.64 -35.13
CA ALA A 469 6.13 -2.52 -34.68
C ALA A 469 5.46 -1.14 -34.86
N ASP A 470 4.44 -1.05 -35.66
CA ASP A 470 3.61 0.13 -35.90
C ASP A 470 2.63 0.44 -34.78
N VAL A 471 2.35 -0.53 -33.91
CA VAL A 471 1.52 -0.31 -32.71
C VAL A 471 2.35 0.42 -31.65
N VAL A 472 1.97 1.66 -31.35
CA VAL A 472 2.59 2.43 -30.28
C VAL A 472 2.14 1.87 -28.93
N LEU A 473 3.11 1.47 -28.11
CA LEU A 473 2.89 1.00 -26.74
C LEU A 473 3.57 1.94 -25.75
N THR A 474 2.85 2.32 -24.71
CA THR A 474 3.38 3.11 -23.59
C THR A 474 3.34 2.28 -22.33
N GLN A 475 4.48 2.09 -21.67
CA GLN A 475 4.52 1.39 -20.39
C GLN A 475 3.86 2.21 -19.31
N ASP A 476 3.16 1.54 -18.38
CA ASP A 476 2.59 2.14 -17.18
C ASP A 476 3.64 3.00 -16.46
N GLU A 477 3.26 4.19 -16.02
CA GLU A 477 4.19 5.11 -15.37
C GLU A 477 4.33 4.83 -13.87
N ASP A 478 3.36 4.13 -13.30
CA ASP A 478 3.34 3.79 -11.87
C ASP A 478 4.37 2.71 -11.54
N VAL A 479 4.74 2.68 -10.28
CA VAL A 479 5.57 1.62 -9.70
C VAL A 479 4.76 0.77 -8.74
N LEU A 480 5.25 -0.42 -8.45
CA LEU A 480 4.65 -1.31 -7.46
C LEU A 480 4.91 -0.82 -6.03
N ASP A 481 3.95 -1.07 -5.16
CA ASP A 481 4.11 -0.92 -3.71
C ASP A 481 5.38 -1.66 -3.25
N THR A 482 6.18 -1.02 -2.41
CA THR A 482 7.39 -1.60 -1.80
C THR A 482 7.12 -2.97 -1.21
N TRP A 483 5.99 -3.15 -0.56
CA TRP A 483 5.60 -4.41 0.08
C TRP A 483 5.34 -5.55 -0.91
N PHE A 484 5.09 -5.25 -2.19
CA PHE A 484 4.96 -6.29 -3.21
C PHE A 484 6.29 -7.00 -3.45
N SER A 485 7.37 -6.26 -3.64
CA SER A 485 8.71 -6.83 -3.81
C SER A 485 9.24 -7.45 -2.50
N SER A 486 9.03 -6.77 -1.37
CA SER A 486 9.44 -7.25 -0.05
C SER A 486 8.70 -8.53 0.37
N GLY A 487 7.46 -8.72 -0.10
CA GLY A 487 6.68 -9.93 0.08
C GLY A 487 7.22 -11.18 -0.65
N LEU A 488 8.15 -10.99 -1.60
CA LEU A 488 8.81 -12.10 -2.32
C LEU A 488 10.14 -12.51 -1.68
N TRP A 489 10.58 -11.84 -0.63
CA TRP A 489 11.92 -11.90 -0.07
C TRP A 489 12.40 -13.32 0.25
N THR A 490 11.52 -14.20 0.75
CA THR A 490 11.87 -15.57 1.18
C THR A 490 12.35 -16.48 0.05
N PHE A 491 11.98 -16.18 -1.19
CA PHE A 491 12.34 -17.04 -2.34
C PHE A 491 13.07 -16.27 -3.45
N SER A 492 12.79 -14.99 -3.64
CA SER A 492 13.46 -14.18 -4.66
C SER A 492 14.95 -13.99 -4.36
N THR A 493 15.31 -13.80 -3.08
CA THR A 493 16.72 -13.70 -2.64
C THR A 493 17.53 -14.96 -2.90
N LEU A 494 16.87 -16.10 -2.98
CA LEU A 494 17.49 -17.41 -3.24
C LEU A 494 17.54 -17.76 -4.72
N GLY A 495 17.16 -16.82 -5.60
CA GLY A 495 17.30 -16.92 -7.06
C GLY A 495 16.07 -17.38 -7.82
N TRP A 496 14.89 -17.51 -7.16
CA TRP A 496 13.65 -17.75 -7.89
C TRP A 496 13.41 -16.63 -8.96
N PRO A 497 12.93 -16.95 -10.17
CA PRO A 497 12.24 -18.18 -10.61
C PRO A 497 13.14 -19.36 -10.99
N GLU A 498 14.46 -19.18 -11.07
CA GLU A 498 15.37 -20.28 -11.35
C GLU A 498 15.37 -21.29 -10.20
N GLN A 499 15.65 -22.57 -10.53
CA GLN A 499 15.74 -23.64 -9.54
C GLN A 499 17.16 -23.78 -9.00
N THR A 500 17.65 -22.71 -8.36
CA THR A 500 19.00 -22.67 -7.78
C THR A 500 19.19 -23.67 -6.65
N GLU A 501 20.44 -24.06 -6.36
CA GLU A 501 20.76 -24.90 -5.20
C GLU A 501 20.42 -24.19 -3.88
N ALA A 502 20.60 -22.87 -3.80
CA ALA A 502 20.21 -22.07 -2.63
C ALA A 502 18.70 -22.16 -2.36
N LEU A 503 17.87 -22.05 -3.42
CA LEU A 503 16.43 -22.19 -3.29
C LEU A 503 16.01 -23.58 -2.84
N LYS A 504 16.68 -24.64 -3.32
CA LYS A 504 16.37 -26.01 -2.92
C LYS A 504 16.79 -26.29 -1.47
N THR A 505 17.89 -25.70 -1.02
CA THR A 505 18.49 -25.96 0.29
C THR A 505 17.84 -25.12 1.39
N PHE A 506 17.58 -23.82 1.14
CA PHE A 506 17.23 -22.85 2.17
C PHE A 506 15.77 -22.35 2.14
N HIS A 507 14.98 -22.81 1.17
CA HIS A 507 13.56 -22.49 1.13
C HIS A 507 12.71 -23.72 1.48
N PRO A 508 11.73 -23.59 2.41
CA PRO A 508 11.31 -22.37 3.13
C PRO A 508 12.32 -21.92 4.20
N THR A 509 12.28 -20.63 4.56
CA THR A 509 13.07 -20.10 5.68
C THR A 509 12.65 -20.75 7.01
N SER A 510 13.61 -20.96 7.90
CA SER A 510 13.36 -21.66 9.18
C SER A 510 12.73 -20.77 10.24
N VAL A 511 13.19 -19.51 10.32
CA VAL A 511 12.72 -18.52 11.29
C VAL A 511 12.71 -17.13 10.66
N MET A 512 11.76 -16.34 11.09
CA MET A 512 11.71 -14.90 10.80
C MET A 512 11.54 -14.14 12.12
N VAL A 513 12.30 -13.08 12.29
CA VAL A 513 12.22 -12.18 13.46
C VAL A 513 11.81 -10.81 12.97
N SER A 514 10.71 -10.28 13.48
CA SER A 514 10.23 -8.96 13.12
C SER A 514 9.54 -8.24 14.29
N GLY A 515 9.33 -6.94 14.19
CA GLY A 515 8.40 -6.21 15.03
C GLY A 515 6.97 -6.68 14.76
N PHE A 516 6.11 -6.57 15.75
CA PHE A 516 4.68 -6.90 15.60
C PHE A 516 3.94 -5.93 14.67
N ASP A 517 4.43 -4.72 14.57
CA ASP A 517 3.93 -3.63 13.72
C ASP A 517 3.99 -3.94 12.22
N ILE A 518 4.91 -4.81 11.78
CA ILE A 518 5.03 -5.23 10.38
C ILE A 518 4.48 -6.64 10.09
N ILE A 519 3.70 -7.22 11.00
CA ILE A 519 3.06 -8.53 10.75
C ILE A 519 2.14 -8.44 9.54
N PHE A 520 1.32 -7.40 9.43
CA PHE A 520 0.45 -7.21 8.26
C PHE A 520 1.20 -6.90 6.99
N PHE A 521 2.06 -5.87 7.07
CA PHE A 521 2.72 -5.30 5.91
C PHE A 521 3.64 -6.30 5.25
N TRP A 522 4.38 -7.06 6.07
CA TRP A 522 5.45 -7.92 5.57
C TRP A 522 5.17 -9.39 5.76
N ILE A 523 4.98 -9.85 7.00
CA ILE A 523 4.87 -11.27 7.32
C ILE A 523 3.66 -11.92 6.63
N ALA A 524 2.48 -11.34 6.76
CA ALA A 524 1.27 -11.88 6.17
C ALA A 524 1.33 -11.89 4.64
N ARG A 525 1.86 -10.84 4.02
CA ARG A 525 2.05 -10.76 2.56
C ARG A 525 3.08 -11.78 2.07
N MET A 526 4.18 -11.96 2.79
CA MET A 526 5.13 -13.02 2.48
C MET A 526 4.52 -14.42 2.57
N ILE A 527 3.74 -14.71 3.62
CA ILE A 527 3.06 -16.00 3.74
C ILE A 527 2.14 -16.21 2.55
N MET A 528 1.28 -15.24 2.22
CA MET A 528 0.37 -15.33 1.06
C MET A 528 1.13 -15.64 -0.24
N LEU A 529 2.13 -14.84 -0.57
CA LEU A 529 2.85 -14.95 -1.85
C LEU A 529 3.75 -16.19 -1.90
N THR A 530 4.39 -16.56 -0.77
CA THR A 530 5.23 -17.76 -0.68
C THR A 530 4.41 -19.03 -0.81
N MET A 531 3.29 -19.14 -0.09
CA MET A 531 2.42 -20.32 -0.13
C MET A 531 1.80 -20.51 -1.52
N HIS A 532 1.40 -19.42 -2.18
CA HIS A 532 0.89 -19.46 -3.54
C HIS A 532 1.98 -19.90 -4.54
N SER A 533 3.17 -19.31 -4.51
CA SER A 533 4.30 -19.65 -5.38
C SER A 533 4.78 -21.10 -5.20
N SER A 534 4.68 -21.63 -3.99
CA SER A 534 5.01 -23.03 -3.70
C SER A 534 4.02 -24.02 -4.33
N ARG A 535 2.74 -23.67 -4.37
CA ARG A 535 1.68 -24.47 -5.06
C ARG A 535 1.84 -24.47 -6.57
N MET A 536 2.30 -23.40 -7.19
CA MET A 536 2.60 -23.34 -8.63
C MET A 536 3.62 -24.41 -9.06
N LYS A 537 4.63 -24.71 -8.20
CA LYS A 537 5.61 -25.80 -8.45
C LYS A 537 4.96 -27.17 -8.49
N THR A 538 3.99 -27.44 -7.63
CA THR A 538 3.31 -28.74 -7.53
C THR A 538 2.36 -28.96 -8.72
N ALA A 539 1.69 -27.94 -9.19
CA ALA A 539 0.82 -27.99 -10.37
C ALA A 539 1.61 -28.28 -11.65
N SER A 540 2.79 -27.64 -11.82
CA SER A 540 3.64 -27.85 -12.99
C SER A 540 4.22 -29.29 -13.06
N ARG A 541 4.46 -29.94 -11.91
CA ARG A 541 4.86 -31.34 -11.85
C ARG A 541 3.72 -32.29 -12.20
N ARG A 542 2.47 -32.00 -11.81
CA ARG A 542 1.30 -32.82 -12.17
C ARG A 542 0.95 -32.75 -13.64
N CYS A 543 1.18 -31.62 -14.31
CA CYS A 543 0.99 -31.50 -15.76
C CYS A 543 2.05 -32.26 -16.57
N ARG A 544 3.27 -32.44 -16.03
CA ARG A 544 4.32 -33.21 -16.73
C ARG A 544 4.24 -34.72 -16.51
N SER A 545 3.40 -35.21 -15.60
CA SER A 545 3.29 -36.63 -15.25
C SER A 545 2.04 -37.34 -15.79
N ARG A 546 1.34 -36.75 -16.78
CA ARG A 546 0.35 -37.51 -17.54
C ARG A 546 1.04 -38.11 -18.77
N PRO A 547 1.25 -39.43 -18.84
CA PRO A 547 1.62 -40.07 -20.07
C PRO A 547 0.43 -39.97 -21.03
N SER A 548 0.70 -39.58 -22.26
CA SER A 548 -0.23 -39.72 -23.36
C SER A 548 -0.58 -41.22 -23.52
N THR A 549 -1.78 -41.59 -23.21
CA THR A 549 -2.43 -42.79 -23.68
C THR A 549 -3.40 -42.44 -24.79
#